data_04f3d3bd30cedfa864d60dc83c71025f
#
_entry.id   04f3d3bd30cedfa864d60dc83c71025f
#
_cell.length_a   1.000
_cell.length_b   1.000
_cell.length_c   1.000
_cell.angle_alpha   90.00
_cell.angle_beta   90.00
_cell.angle_gamma   90.00
#
_symmetry.space_group_name_H-M   'P 1'
#
loop_
_entity.id
_entity.type
_entity.pdbx_description
1 polymer ?
#
loop_
_entity_poly.entity_id
_entity_poly.type
_entity_poly.pdbx_seq_one_letter_code
_entity_poly.pdbx_strand_id
1 'polypeptide(L)'
;MPYSLSLKTSWKTFLSNQKSRTEFFLTIIILAAVLISFSQFLLFVEGRTGVILFDPILNLYSPIDLTWFTFTLIYLSLLTALFELVKAPERLLLALQCYGLMVIFRAIAMYLMPLEAPSNLIPLNDPFVQLFGKGNILEKDLFFSGHTATLFLLFLLIEKRNLKIIFLIFTLLVAVSVILQHVHYSIDVFVAPFFAYTSYKIILYFKEKGLKNE
;
A
#
# COMPACT_ATOMS: atom_id res chain seq x y z
N MET A 1 -9.93 14.83 19.50
CA MET A 1 -8.78 15.40 18.75
C MET A 1 -7.92 14.24 18.34
N PRO A 2 -7.56 14.07 17.07
CA PRO A 2 -6.64 13.02 16.69
C PRO A 2 -5.29 13.32 17.34
N TYR A 3 -4.65 12.29 17.82
CA TYR A 3 -3.33 12.26 18.39
C TYR A 3 -2.36 13.11 17.55
N SER A 4 -2.06 14.31 18.00
CA SER A 4 -1.04 15.10 17.37
C SER A 4 0.30 14.52 17.82
N LEU A 5 0.87 13.66 17.00
CA LEU A 5 2.28 13.32 17.06
C LEU A 5 3.09 14.59 16.74
N SER A 6 2.92 15.63 17.55
CA SER A 6 3.53 16.94 17.35
C SER A 6 5.02 16.94 17.70
N LEU A 7 5.65 15.80 17.72
CA LEU A 7 7.04 15.65 18.10
C LEU A 7 7.89 15.46 16.86
N LYS A 8 8.48 16.51 16.39
CA LYS A 8 9.71 16.46 15.58
C LYS A 8 10.87 16.04 16.50
N THR A 9 10.79 14.85 17.06
CA THR A 9 11.94 14.24 17.74
C THR A 9 13.04 14.09 16.70
N SER A 10 14.24 14.54 17.00
CA SER A 10 15.36 14.30 16.10
C SER A 10 15.68 12.80 16.08
N TRP A 11 16.21 12.30 14.98
CA TRP A 11 16.70 10.91 14.90
C TRP A 11 17.63 10.55 16.06
N LYS A 12 18.46 11.49 16.50
CA LYS A 12 19.37 11.30 17.64
C LYS A 12 18.57 10.99 18.91
N THR A 13 17.55 11.77 19.21
CA THR A 13 16.70 11.57 20.41
C THR A 13 15.88 10.28 20.28
N PHE A 14 15.34 10.00 19.10
CA PHE A 14 14.56 8.79 18.84
C PHE A 14 15.39 7.52 19.03
N LEU A 15 16.60 7.47 18.49
CA LEU A 15 17.50 6.31 18.58
C LEU A 15 18.19 6.19 19.95
N SER A 16 18.30 7.27 20.74
CA SER A 16 18.82 7.21 22.11
C SER A 16 17.82 6.55 23.07
N ASN A 17 16.51 6.60 22.77
CA ASN A 17 15.51 5.89 23.53
C ASN A 17 15.56 4.39 23.14
N GLN A 18 15.88 3.53 24.10
CA GLN A 18 16.03 2.09 23.87
C GLN A 18 14.75 1.45 23.33
N LYS A 19 13.57 1.82 23.87
CA LYS A 19 12.27 1.30 23.42
C LYS A 19 12.00 1.64 21.96
N SER A 20 12.11 2.93 21.58
CA SER A 20 11.89 3.40 20.22
C SER A 20 12.86 2.76 19.23
N ARG A 21 14.13 2.65 19.62
CA ARG A 21 15.16 1.99 18.80
C ARG A 21 14.84 0.51 18.58
N THR A 22 14.52 -0.23 19.64
CA THR A 22 14.17 -1.66 19.52
C THR A 22 12.93 -1.84 18.66
N GLU A 23 11.88 -1.05 18.89
CA GLU A 23 10.65 -1.09 18.09
C GLU A 23 10.93 -0.81 16.61
N PHE A 24 11.77 0.16 16.30
CA PHE A 24 12.14 0.51 14.93
C PHE A 24 12.87 -0.64 14.21
N PHE A 25 13.91 -1.21 14.82
CA PHE A 25 14.63 -2.32 14.20
C PHE A 25 13.78 -3.59 14.07
N LEU A 26 12.97 -3.92 15.09
CA LEU A 26 12.02 -5.03 15.02
C LEU A 26 11.01 -4.81 13.89
N THR A 27 10.50 -3.60 13.73
CA THR A 27 9.57 -3.26 12.64
C THR A 27 10.22 -3.49 11.27
N ILE A 28 11.48 -3.08 11.08
CA ILE A 28 12.20 -3.31 9.82
C ILE A 28 12.36 -4.81 9.56
N ILE A 29 12.76 -5.59 10.56
CA ILE A 29 12.95 -7.05 10.41
C ILE A 29 11.62 -7.73 10.07
N ILE A 30 10.56 -7.41 10.82
CA ILE A 30 9.21 -7.95 10.57
C ILE A 30 8.71 -7.55 9.19
N LEU A 31 8.86 -6.28 8.81
CA LEU A 31 8.45 -5.80 7.49
C LEU A 31 9.20 -6.53 6.37
N ALA A 32 10.51 -6.69 6.49
CA ALA A 32 11.31 -7.44 5.53
C ALA A 32 10.81 -8.90 5.40
N ALA A 33 10.57 -9.57 6.53
CA ALA A 33 10.02 -10.93 6.54
C ALA A 33 8.64 -11.00 5.88
N VAL A 34 7.75 -10.04 6.18
CA VAL A 34 6.41 -9.93 5.56
C VAL A 34 6.51 -9.73 4.06
N LEU A 35 7.38 -8.83 3.59
CA LEU A 35 7.54 -8.57 2.15
C LEU A 35 8.14 -9.75 1.39
N ILE A 36 9.15 -10.42 1.97
CA ILE A 36 9.73 -11.65 1.39
C ILE A 36 8.66 -12.75 1.32
N SER A 37 7.93 -12.97 2.40
CA SER A 37 6.85 -13.97 2.43
C SER A 37 5.74 -13.62 1.44
N PHE A 38 5.38 -12.35 1.33
CA PHE A 38 4.37 -11.88 0.40
C PHE A 38 4.81 -12.06 -1.06
N SER A 39 6.08 -11.83 -1.40
CA SER A 39 6.58 -12.05 -2.76
C SER A 39 6.50 -13.55 -3.16
N GLN A 40 6.78 -14.47 -2.23
CA GLN A 40 6.60 -15.90 -2.48
C GLN A 40 5.11 -16.28 -2.56
N PHE A 41 4.28 -15.66 -1.74
CA PHE A 41 2.84 -15.86 -1.78
C PHE A 41 2.23 -15.40 -3.11
N LEU A 42 2.72 -14.31 -3.71
CA LEU A 42 2.26 -13.87 -5.04
C LEU A 42 2.54 -14.92 -6.12
N LEU A 43 3.71 -15.59 -6.09
CA LEU A 43 4.01 -16.69 -7.03
C LEU A 43 3.06 -17.87 -6.83
N PHE A 44 2.69 -18.17 -5.57
CA PHE A 44 1.69 -19.19 -5.28
C PHE A 44 0.30 -18.80 -5.81
N VAL A 45 -0.12 -17.55 -5.63
CA VAL A 45 -1.42 -17.04 -6.12
C VAL A 45 -1.49 -17.09 -7.65
N GLU A 46 -0.39 -16.75 -8.33
CA GLU A 46 -0.32 -16.78 -9.79
C GLU A 46 -0.57 -18.19 -10.35
N GLY A 47 -0.12 -19.24 -9.65
CA GLY A 47 -0.34 -20.63 -10.00
C GLY A 47 -1.73 -21.19 -9.64
N ARG A 48 -2.55 -20.44 -8.87
CA ARG A 48 -3.89 -20.90 -8.45
C ARG A 48 -4.93 -20.66 -9.54
N THR A 49 -5.91 -21.57 -9.62
CA THR A 49 -7.16 -21.31 -10.33
C THR A 49 -8.05 -20.40 -9.47
N GLY A 50 -8.62 -19.38 -10.08
CA GLY A 50 -9.52 -18.43 -9.45
C GLY A 50 -10.87 -18.33 -10.15
N VAL A 51 -11.66 -17.35 -9.76
CA VAL A 51 -12.98 -17.07 -10.33
C VAL A 51 -12.92 -15.76 -11.11
N ILE A 52 -13.45 -15.76 -12.33
CA ILE A 52 -13.66 -14.52 -13.10
C ILE A 52 -14.91 -13.85 -12.55
N LEU A 53 -14.78 -12.61 -12.09
CA LEU A 53 -15.91 -11.83 -11.63
C LEU A 53 -16.57 -11.09 -12.81
N PHE A 54 -17.90 -11.07 -12.81
CA PHE A 54 -18.61 -10.14 -13.68
C PHE A 54 -18.53 -8.73 -13.09
N ASP A 55 -17.88 -7.82 -13.82
CA ASP A 55 -17.75 -6.42 -13.43
C ASP A 55 -18.47 -5.54 -14.47
N PRO A 56 -19.59 -4.92 -14.08
CA PRO A 56 -20.36 -4.10 -15.02
C PRO A 56 -19.62 -2.85 -15.50
N ILE A 57 -18.66 -2.32 -14.70
CA ILE A 57 -17.88 -1.14 -15.06
C ILE A 57 -16.86 -1.49 -16.12
N LEU A 58 -16.11 -2.59 -15.96
CA LEU A 58 -15.12 -3.02 -16.94
C LEU A 58 -15.73 -3.39 -18.29
N ASN A 59 -16.99 -3.81 -18.31
CA ASN A 59 -17.69 -4.15 -19.55
C ASN A 59 -18.17 -2.93 -20.36
N LEU A 60 -18.02 -1.70 -19.84
CA LEU A 60 -18.47 -0.49 -20.55
C LEU A 60 -17.48 0.01 -21.60
N TYR A 61 -16.21 -0.41 -21.54
CA TYR A 61 -15.16 0.13 -22.41
C TYR A 61 -14.03 -0.90 -22.63
N SER A 62 -13.21 -0.66 -23.63
CA SER A 62 -11.97 -1.41 -23.85
C SER A 62 -10.84 -0.84 -22.98
N PRO A 63 -9.90 -1.67 -22.49
CA PRO A 63 -8.82 -1.21 -21.64
C PRO A 63 -7.90 -0.20 -22.36
N ILE A 64 -7.35 0.72 -21.58
CA ILE A 64 -6.45 1.78 -22.03
C ILE A 64 -5.13 1.63 -21.28
N ASP A 65 -3.99 1.60 -21.98
CA ASP A 65 -2.68 1.55 -21.35
C ASP A 65 -2.35 2.89 -20.67
N LEU A 66 -2.30 2.85 -19.35
CA LEU A 66 -1.96 3.96 -18.47
C LEU A 66 -0.75 3.64 -17.58
N THR A 67 0.06 2.65 -17.97
CA THR A 67 1.19 2.13 -17.17
C THR A 67 2.12 3.25 -16.70
N TRP A 68 2.63 4.06 -17.63
CA TRP A 68 3.54 5.16 -17.29
C TRP A 68 2.90 6.23 -16.42
N PHE A 69 1.64 6.58 -16.70
CA PHE A 69 0.89 7.54 -15.89
C PHE A 69 0.71 7.04 -14.46
N THR A 70 0.28 5.80 -14.30
CA THR A 70 0.05 5.15 -13.01
C THR A 70 1.33 5.10 -12.18
N PHE A 71 2.43 4.59 -12.75
CA PHE A 71 3.70 4.50 -12.03
C PHE A 71 4.33 5.86 -11.74
N THR A 72 4.19 6.85 -12.62
CA THR A 72 4.64 8.21 -12.33
C THR A 72 3.98 8.75 -11.06
N LEU A 73 2.66 8.62 -10.92
CA LEU A 73 1.94 9.07 -9.73
C LEU A 73 2.35 8.29 -8.48
N ILE A 74 2.54 6.97 -8.60
CA ILE A 74 2.96 6.11 -7.49
C ILE A 74 4.36 6.51 -7.00
N TYR A 75 5.34 6.57 -7.89
CA TYR A 75 6.73 6.88 -7.52
C TYR A 75 6.88 8.30 -6.98
N LEU A 76 6.21 9.27 -7.60
CA LEU A 76 6.22 10.65 -7.10
C LEU A 76 5.64 10.72 -5.68
N SER A 77 4.57 9.97 -5.43
CA SER A 77 3.96 9.86 -4.09
C SER A 77 4.90 9.21 -3.09
N LEU A 78 5.50 8.08 -3.44
CA LEU A 78 6.41 7.34 -2.56
C LEU A 78 7.64 8.17 -2.20
N LEU A 79 8.28 8.80 -3.19
CA LEU A 79 9.45 9.65 -2.97
C LEU A 79 9.13 10.87 -2.10
N THR A 80 8.02 11.55 -2.40
CA THR A 80 7.57 12.70 -1.62
C THR A 80 7.20 12.31 -0.20
N ALA A 81 6.49 11.19 -0.02
CA ALA A 81 6.13 10.69 1.30
C ALA A 81 7.37 10.27 2.10
N LEU A 82 8.30 9.55 1.49
CA LEU A 82 9.55 9.15 2.12
C LEU A 82 10.35 10.37 2.60
N PHE A 83 10.47 11.40 1.74
CA PHE A 83 11.16 12.64 2.08
C PHE A 83 10.51 13.37 3.27
N GLU A 84 9.19 13.32 3.40
CA GLU A 84 8.49 13.94 4.53
C GLU A 84 8.53 13.06 5.80
N LEU A 85 8.37 11.75 5.66
CA LEU A 85 8.32 10.82 6.78
C LEU A 85 9.70 10.65 7.44
N VAL A 86 10.78 10.66 6.68
CA VAL A 86 12.15 10.60 7.23
C VAL A 86 12.47 11.77 8.15
N LYS A 87 11.79 12.90 8.02
CA LYS A 87 11.95 14.05 8.94
C LYS A 87 11.32 13.82 10.32
N ALA A 88 10.47 12.79 10.48
CA ALA A 88 9.75 12.48 11.70
C ALA A 88 9.78 10.96 11.95
N PRO A 89 10.82 10.44 12.66
CA PRO A 89 11.08 9.01 12.81
C PRO A 89 9.90 8.24 13.41
N GLU A 90 9.11 8.84 14.31
CA GLU A 90 7.91 8.20 14.86
C GLU A 90 6.83 7.97 13.80
N ARG A 91 6.71 8.89 12.84
CA ARG A 91 5.76 8.74 11.74
C ARG A 91 6.24 7.75 10.71
N LEU A 92 7.54 7.74 10.44
CA LEU A 92 8.14 6.73 9.58
C LEU A 92 7.90 5.34 10.18
N LEU A 93 8.14 5.18 11.48
CA LEU A 93 7.87 3.93 12.18
C LEU A 93 6.39 3.54 12.07
N LEU A 94 5.47 4.48 12.31
CA LEU A 94 4.03 4.25 12.14
C LEU A 94 3.70 3.82 10.71
N ALA A 95 4.27 4.49 9.71
CA ALA A 95 4.05 4.17 8.30
C ALA A 95 4.50 2.74 7.95
N LEU A 96 5.69 2.34 8.40
CA LEU A 96 6.22 1.00 8.17
C LEU A 96 5.35 -0.09 8.81
N GLN A 97 4.86 0.15 10.04
CA GLN A 97 3.96 -0.77 10.74
C GLN A 97 2.60 -0.88 10.05
N CYS A 98 2.00 0.26 9.68
CA CYS A 98 0.73 0.27 8.95
C CYS A 98 0.85 -0.44 7.61
N TYR A 99 1.93 -0.21 6.87
CA TYR A 99 2.18 -0.86 5.59
C TYR A 99 2.36 -2.37 5.74
N GLY A 100 3.15 -2.81 6.72
CA GLY A 100 3.32 -4.25 7.00
C GLY A 100 2.01 -4.94 7.33
N LEU A 101 1.17 -4.34 8.20
CA LEU A 101 -0.15 -4.88 8.51
C LEU A 101 -1.09 -4.89 7.30
N MET A 102 -1.05 -3.86 6.46
CA MET A 102 -1.82 -3.79 5.22
C MET A 102 -1.43 -4.90 4.25
N VAL A 103 -0.13 -5.21 4.11
CA VAL A 103 0.36 -6.33 3.27
C VAL A 103 -0.12 -7.68 3.82
N ILE A 104 -0.14 -7.87 5.14
CA ILE A 104 -0.71 -9.07 5.77
C ILE A 104 -2.20 -9.21 5.43
N PHE A 105 -2.98 -8.13 5.58
CA PHE A 105 -4.39 -8.15 5.19
C PHE A 105 -4.58 -8.48 3.72
N ARG A 106 -3.69 -7.97 2.86
CA ARG A 106 -3.73 -8.26 1.44
C ARG A 106 -3.50 -9.74 1.15
N ALA A 107 -2.48 -10.34 1.78
CA ALA A 107 -2.23 -11.78 1.67
C ALA A 107 -3.44 -12.61 2.12
N ILE A 108 -4.06 -12.28 3.25
CA ILE A 108 -5.25 -12.97 3.76
C ILE A 108 -6.43 -12.81 2.79
N ALA A 109 -6.69 -11.60 2.32
CA ALA A 109 -7.79 -11.30 1.41
C ALA A 109 -7.65 -12.05 0.08
N MET A 110 -6.47 -12.04 -0.53
CA MET A 110 -6.17 -12.77 -1.76
C MET A 110 -6.24 -14.29 -1.56
N TYR A 111 -5.84 -14.81 -0.38
CA TYR A 111 -5.98 -16.23 -0.07
C TYR A 111 -7.45 -16.66 -0.02
N LEU A 112 -8.30 -15.85 0.62
CA LEU A 112 -9.72 -16.12 0.80
C LEU A 112 -10.55 -15.90 -0.48
N MET A 113 -10.10 -15.01 -1.36
CA MET A 113 -10.77 -14.66 -2.61
C MET A 113 -9.86 -14.91 -3.82
N PRO A 114 -9.74 -16.16 -4.28
CA PRO A 114 -8.97 -16.49 -5.48
C PRO A 114 -9.68 -15.95 -6.72
N LEU A 115 -9.12 -14.91 -7.33
CA LEU A 115 -9.66 -14.30 -8.54
C LEU A 115 -8.75 -14.60 -9.73
N GLU A 116 -9.36 -14.76 -10.90
CA GLU A 116 -8.67 -14.68 -12.19
C GLU A 116 -8.63 -13.23 -12.66
N ALA A 117 -7.65 -12.93 -13.49
CA ALA A 117 -7.52 -11.60 -14.08
C ALA A 117 -8.76 -11.21 -14.90
N PRO A 118 -9.14 -9.93 -14.92
CA PRO A 118 -10.19 -9.44 -15.80
C PRO A 118 -9.89 -9.76 -17.27
N SER A 119 -10.94 -10.05 -18.03
CA SER A 119 -10.79 -10.26 -19.49
C SER A 119 -10.20 -9.02 -20.16
N ASN A 120 -9.28 -9.22 -21.08
CA ASN A 120 -8.59 -8.15 -21.82
C ASN A 120 -7.76 -7.18 -20.97
N LEU A 121 -7.26 -7.61 -19.79
CA LEU A 121 -6.35 -6.77 -19.02
C LEU A 121 -5.14 -6.34 -19.84
N ILE A 122 -4.65 -5.14 -19.64
CA ILE A 122 -3.31 -4.71 -20.08
C ILE A 122 -2.39 -4.82 -18.87
N PRO A 123 -1.38 -5.73 -18.88
CA PRO A 123 -0.52 -5.95 -17.70
C PRO A 123 0.15 -4.67 -17.23
N LEU A 124 0.05 -4.38 -15.94
CA LEU A 124 0.70 -3.23 -15.31
C LEU A 124 2.16 -3.60 -14.98
N ASN A 125 3.00 -3.58 -16.00
CA ASN A 125 4.41 -3.91 -15.86
C ASN A 125 5.18 -2.76 -15.20
N ASP A 126 5.67 -2.98 -13.97
CA ASP A 126 6.45 -1.99 -13.25
C ASP A 126 7.75 -1.68 -14.01
N PRO A 127 7.94 -0.42 -14.51
CA PRO A 127 9.11 -0.06 -15.30
C PRO A 127 10.44 -0.24 -14.56
N PHE A 128 10.46 -0.05 -13.22
CA PHE A 128 11.69 -0.25 -12.43
C PHE A 128 11.99 -1.72 -12.23
N VAL A 129 10.99 -2.56 -12.00
CA VAL A 129 11.18 -4.01 -11.88
C VAL A 129 11.73 -4.57 -13.19
N GLN A 130 11.27 -4.07 -14.34
CA GLN A 130 11.79 -4.46 -15.66
C GLN A 130 13.23 -4.04 -15.90
N LEU A 131 13.68 -2.90 -15.35
CA LEU A 131 15.07 -2.44 -15.47
C LEU A 131 16.07 -3.31 -14.70
N PHE A 132 15.65 -3.92 -13.60
CA PHE A 132 16.52 -4.67 -12.69
C PHE A 132 16.44 -6.19 -12.84
N GLY A 133 15.55 -6.73 -13.67
CA GLY A 133 15.45 -8.17 -13.88
C GLY A 133 14.26 -8.61 -14.71
N LYS A 134 14.23 -9.90 -15.02
CA LYS A 134 13.04 -10.55 -15.59
C LYS A 134 11.99 -10.72 -14.47
N GLY A 135 11.24 -9.66 -14.19
CA GLY A 135 10.08 -9.77 -13.31
C GLY A 135 9.05 -10.72 -13.92
N ASN A 136 8.55 -11.66 -13.14
CA ASN A 136 7.37 -12.42 -13.55
C ASN A 136 6.20 -11.44 -13.68
N ILE A 137 5.47 -11.53 -14.78
CA ILE A 137 4.22 -10.79 -14.93
C ILE A 137 3.23 -11.42 -13.96
N LEU A 138 2.73 -10.64 -13.01
CA LEU A 138 1.73 -11.06 -12.04
C LEU A 138 0.39 -10.47 -12.46
N GLU A 139 -0.52 -11.34 -12.90
CA GLU A 139 -1.85 -10.95 -13.36
C GLU A 139 -2.92 -11.19 -12.29
N LYS A 140 -2.64 -12.08 -11.32
CA LYS A 140 -3.57 -12.46 -10.24
C LYS A 140 -3.30 -11.76 -8.91
N ASP A 141 -2.48 -10.70 -8.92
CA ASP A 141 -2.27 -9.83 -7.76
C ASP A 141 -3.47 -8.87 -7.58
N LEU A 142 -4.65 -9.44 -7.25
CA LEU A 142 -5.94 -8.76 -7.36
C LEU A 142 -6.45 -8.26 -6.00
N PHE A 143 -7.28 -8.97 -5.33
CA PHE A 143 -8.06 -8.48 -4.18
C PHE A 143 -7.20 -8.23 -2.93
N PHE A 144 -7.09 -7.00 -2.50
CA PHE A 144 -7.56 -5.70 -2.99
C PHE A 144 -6.41 -4.92 -3.67
N SER A 145 -6.74 -3.79 -4.40
CA SER A 145 -5.71 -2.99 -5.10
C SER A 145 -4.64 -2.45 -4.16
N GLY A 146 -3.40 -2.98 -4.28
CA GLY A 146 -2.25 -2.54 -3.51
C GLY A 146 -1.82 -1.11 -3.82
N HIS A 147 -1.90 -0.72 -5.09
CA HIS A 147 -1.55 0.62 -5.54
C HIS A 147 -2.46 1.69 -4.91
N THR A 148 -3.78 1.49 -5.00
CA THR A 148 -4.78 2.39 -4.40
C THR A 148 -4.65 2.43 -2.88
N ALA A 149 -4.49 1.26 -2.22
CA ALA A 149 -4.36 1.17 -0.78
C ALA A 149 -3.11 1.89 -0.26
N THR A 150 -1.97 1.74 -0.96
CA THR A 150 -0.71 2.39 -0.59
C THR A 150 -0.83 3.91 -0.65
N LEU A 151 -1.36 4.46 -1.76
CA LEU A 151 -1.50 5.91 -1.88
C LEU A 151 -2.49 6.46 -0.84
N PHE A 152 -3.59 5.75 -0.59
CA PHE A 152 -4.53 6.14 0.45
C PHE A 152 -3.92 6.08 1.85
N LEU A 153 -3.07 5.09 2.12
CA LEU A 153 -2.32 5.03 3.38
C LEU A 153 -1.38 6.25 3.52
N LEU A 154 -0.69 6.65 2.47
CA LEU A 154 0.15 7.85 2.47
C LEU A 154 -0.68 9.12 2.73
N PHE A 155 -1.87 9.22 2.14
CA PHE A 155 -2.83 10.30 2.45
C PHE A 155 -3.17 10.35 3.95
N LEU A 156 -3.35 9.22 4.60
CA LEU A 156 -3.66 9.16 6.04
C LEU A 156 -2.48 9.60 6.91
N LEU A 157 -1.25 9.23 6.52
CA LEU A 157 -0.03 9.42 7.30
C LEU A 157 0.54 10.85 7.21
N ILE A 158 0.35 11.54 6.09
CA ILE A 158 0.89 12.88 5.86
C ILE A 158 0.03 13.94 6.57
N GLU A 159 0.69 14.87 7.28
CA GLU A 159 -0.01 15.95 7.99
C GLU A 159 -0.13 17.23 7.18
N LYS A 160 0.84 17.53 6.31
CA LYS A 160 0.83 18.76 5.51
C LYS A 160 -0.41 18.80 4.61
N ARG A 161 -1.32 19.73 4.89
CA ARG A 161 -2.63 19.83 4.23
C ARG A 161 -2.54 19.76 2.69
N ASN A 162 -1.61 20.51 2.10
CA ASN A 162 -1.47 20.53 0.64
C ASN A 162 -1.03 19.17 0.09
N LEU A 163 -0.04 18.53 0.71
CA LEU A 163 0.41 17.19 0.30
C LEU A 163 -0.67 16.14 0.53
N LYS A 164 -1.42 16.26 1.63
CA LYS A 164 -2.55 15.37 1.91
C LYS A 164 -3.61 15.43 0.81
N ILE A 165 -3.94 16.64 0.33
CA ILE A 165 -4.86 16.80 -0.79
C ILE A 165 -4.28 16.20 -2.07
N ILE A 166 -3.01 16.43 -2.36
CA ILE A 166 -2.32 15.87 -3.53
C ILE A 166 -2.35 14.34 -3.48
N PHE A 167 -2.04 13.72 -2.34
CA PHE A 167 -2.10 12.26 -2.22
C PHE A 167 -3.51 11.70 -2.37
N LEU A 168 -4.54 12.42 -1.90
CA LEU A 168 -5.92 12.01 -2.14
C LEU A 168 -6.26 12.06 -3.63
N ILE A 169 -5.88 13.13 -4.32
CA ILE A 169 -6.06 13.26 -5.77
C ILE A 169 -5.32 12.14 -6.51
N PHE A 170 -4.06 11.88 -6.15
CA PHE A 170 -3.27 10.80 -6.77
C PHE A 170 -3.85 9.43 -6.50
N THR A 171 -4.40 9.21 -5.28
CA THR A 171 -5.14 7.97 -4.97
C THR A 171 -6.31 7.77 -5.92
N LEU A 172 -7.12 8.81 -6.14
CA LEU A 172 -8.27 8.75 -7.05
C LEU A 172 -7.84 8.55 -8.51
N LEU A 173 -6.79 9.24 -8.96
CA LEU A 173 -6.27 9.08 -10.32
C LEU A 173 -5.72 7.67 -10.55
N VAL A 174 -4.96 7.11 -9.60
CA VAL A 174 -4.44 5.74 -9.70
C VAL A 174 -5.59 4.73 -9.61
N ALA A 175 -6.58 4.95 -8.73
CA ALA A 175 -7.77 4.12 -8.66
C ALA A 175 -8.51 4.03 -10.00
N VAL A 176 -8.69 5.16 -10.66
CA VAL A 176 -9.29 5.22 -12.01
C VAL A 176 -8.40 4.57 -13.05
N SER A 177 -7.08 4.82 -13.02
CA SER A 177 -6.14 4.27 -13.99
C SER A 177 -6.12 2.74 -14.00
N VAL A 178 -6.06 2.09 -12.80
CA VAL A 178 -6.02 0.64 -12.71
C VAL A 178 -7.33 -0.03 -13.12
N ILE A 179 -8.46 0.68 -12.98
CA ILE A 179 -9.75 0.24 -13.52
C ILE A 179 -9.75 0.39 -15.05
N LEU A 180 -9.34 1.55 -15.58
CA LEU A 180 -9.30 1.80 -17.03
C LEU A 180 -8.35 0.86 -17.77
N GLN A 181 -7.33 0.36 -17.11
CA GLN A 181 -6.39 -0.62 -17.67
C GLN A 181 -6.83 -2.08 -17.48
N HIS A 182 -7.98 -2.31 -16.80
CA HIS A 182 -8.52 -3.62 -16.41
C HIS A 182 -7.56 -4.45 -15.54
N VAL A 183 -6.64 -3.81 -14.81
CA VAL A 183 -5.69 -4.49 -13.91
C VAL A 183 -6.39 -5.00 -12.65
N HIS A 184 -7.43 -4.30 -12.22
CA HIS A 184 -8.23 -4.64 -11.04
C HIS A 184 -9.73 -4.60 -11.35
N TYR A 185 -10.48 -5.44 -10.67
CA TYR A 185 -11.93 -5.28 -10.60
C TYR A 185 -12.30 -4.01 -9.83
N SER A 186 -13.46 -3.44 -10.13
CA SER A 186 -13.94 -2.22 -9.45
C SER A 186 -14.04 -2.42 -7.94
N ILE A 187 -14.42 -3.61 -7.49
CA ILE A 187 -14.51 -3.95 -6.06
C ILE A 187 -13.15 -3.91 -5.37
N ASP A 188 -12.07 -4.35 -6.03
CA ASP A 188 -10.71 -4.37 -5.48
C ASP A 188 -10.24 -2.95 -5.14
N VAL A 189 -10.58 -2.03 -6.02
CA VAL A 189 -10.24 -0.61 -5.88
C VAL A 189 -11.12 0.06 -4.82
N PHE A 190 -12.42 -0.26 -4.82
CA PHE A 190 -13.36 0.31 -3.87
C PHE A 190 -13.04 -0.08 -2.42
N VAL A 191 -12.64 -1.32 -2.16
CA VAL A 191 -12.36 -1.79 -0.79
C VAL A 191 -10.95 -1.42 -0.30
N ALA A 192 -10.02 -1.08 -1.19
CA ALA A 192 -8.64 -0.78 -0.85
C ALA A 192 -8.48 0.33 0.23
N PRO A 193 -9.21 1.47 0.17
CA PRO A 193 -9.16 2.48 1.22
C PRO A 193 -9.60 1.98 2.60
N PHE A 194 -10.55 1.05 2.67
CA PHE A 194 -11.04 0.50 3.94
C PHE A 194 -9.97 -0.34 4.63
N PHE A 195 -9.24 -1.17 3.87
CA PHE A 195 -8.13 -1.96 4.40
C PHE A 195 -6.97 -1.08 4.85
N ALA A 196 -6.61 -0.06 4.07
CA ALA A 196 -5.58 0.91 4.45
C ALA A 196 -5.98 1.68 5.73
N TYR A 197 -7.24 2.14 5.82
CA TYR A 197 -7.76 2.82 7.00
C TYR A 197 -7.79 1.91 8.23
N THR A 198 -8.21 0.67 8.06
CA THR A 198 -8.25 -0.32 9.14
C THR A 198 -6.85 -0.60 9.67
N SER A 199 -5.87 -0.80 8.80
CA SER A 199 -4.45 -0.98 9.17
C SER A 199 -3.94 0.22 9.97
N TYR A 200 -4.21 1.43 9.49
CA TYR A 200 -3.84 2.68 10.17
C TYR A 200 -4.48 2.79 11.56
N LYS A 201 -5.78 2.51 11.70
CA LYS A 201 -6.50 2.60 12.96
C LYS A 201 -6.05 1.55 13.98
N ILE A 202 -5.79 0.33 13.56
CA ILE A 202 -5.30 -0.74 14.44
C ILE A 202 -3.95 -0.36 15.04
N ILE A 203 -3.00 0.06 14.21
CA ILE A 203 -1.66 0.43 14.70
C ILE A 203 -1.74 1.65 15.64
N LEU A 204 -2.54 2.67 15.30
CA LEU A 204 -2.75 3.81 16.19
C LEU A 204 -3.32 3.40 17.54
N TYR A 205 -4.34 2.54 17.55
CA TYR A 205 -4.95 2.06 18.79
C TYR A 205 -3.93 1.38 19.72
N PHE A 206 -3.08 0.51 19.16
CA PHE A 206 -2.05 -0.15 19.98
C PHE A 206 -0.98 0.84 20.46
N LYS A 207 -0.60 1.83 19.68
CA LYS A 207 0.33 2.88 20.13
C LYS A 207 -0.26 3.74 21.26
N GLU A 208 -1.51 4.17 21.13
CA GLU A 208 -2.21 4.93 22.19
C GLU A 208 -2.36 4.13 23.48
N LYS A 209 -2.66 2.83 23.38
CA LYS A 209 -2.77 1.95 24.54
C LYS A 209 -1.42 1.72 25.22
N GLY A 210 -0.35 1.56 24.44
CA GLY A 210 1.02 1.42 24.97
C GLY A 210 1.46 2.63 25.80
N LEU A 211 1.09 3.84 25.34
CA LEU A 211 1.41 5.10 26.06
C LEU A 211 0.59 5.34 27.33
N LYS A 212 -0.60 4.76 27.43
CA LYS A 212 -1.42 4.88 28.67
C LYS A 212 -0.97 3.96 29.79
N ASN A 213 -0.18 2.96 29.48
CA ASN A 213 0.33 1.97 30.42
C ASN A 213 1.75 2.32 30.93
N GLU A 214 2.32 3.43 30.51
CA GLU A 214 3.56 4.07 31.00
C GLU A 214 3.26 5.24 31.92
#